data_524540794cb033bca195ba87657808f2
#
_entry.id   524540794cb033bca195ba87657808f2
#
_cell.length_a   1.000
_cell.length_b   1.000
_cell.length_c   1.000
_cell.angle_alpha   90.00
_cell.angle_beta   90.00
_cell.angle_gamma   90.00
#
_symmetry.space_group_name_H-M   'P 1'
#
loop_
_entity.id
_entity.type
_entity.pdbx_description
1 polymer ?
#
loop_
_entity_poly.entity_id
_entity_poly.type
_entity_poly.pdbx_seq_one_letter_code
_entity_poly.pdbx_strand_id
1 'polypeptide(L)'
;MHRPTIALFACVATLTPLSCGSDAPSAGGSSGGEAGRTIDVVASFYPLQYVVERVGGAHVSVENLTPSGAEPHELELTARDTAALSDADLVVYLRGFAPSVDDGVDDVADDHSVDVADAADLSLTYTPIEEGEQNTDEANTRDPHFWLDPTRLEAVATAVADRLGTIDPADAAEFTANAAALAADLQQLDGEYRTGLATCANTVIVTSHNAFGYLAQRYGMTQMGITGLTPEDEPSPGDLAAVTDFVNAHHVTTIYYETLVSPAIADTVAAETGAKTEVLDPIEGLSDTSQGADYFAVMRANLANLRVGQDCT
;
A
#
# COMPACT_ATOMS: atom_id res chain seq x y z
N MET A 1 -36.81 -62.01 -11.74
CA MET A 1 -36.98 -63.11 -12.76
C MET A 1 -36.42 -62.61 -14.08
N HIS A 2 -35.62 -63.43 -14.71
CA HIS A 2 -34.97 -63.43 -16.01
C HIS A 2 -33.56 -62.86 -16.11
N ARG A 3 -32.61 -63.77 -15.96
CA ARG A 3 -31.28 -63.85 -16.58
C ARG A 3 -31.44 -64.51 -17.99
N PRO A 4 -30.39 -64.68 -18.76
CA PRO A 4 -29.14 -64.00 -19.18
C PRO A 4 -29.01 -63.95 -20.71
N THR A 5 -27.95 -63.45 -21.31
CA THR A 5 -27.26 -64.17 -22.41
C THR A 5 -25.84 -63.61 -22.62
N ILE A 6 -24.90 -64.50 -22.53
CA ILE A 6 -23.48 -64.44 -22.86
C ILE A 6 -23.31 -64.56 -24.35
N ALA A 7 -22.48 -63.78 -25.01
CA ALA A 7 -21.94 -64.05 -26.32
C ALA A 7 -20.42 -63.86 -26.33
N LEU A 8 -19.76 -64.96 -26.44
CA LEU A 8 -18.31 -65.17 -26.66
C LEU A 8 -18.03 -65.04 -28.13
N PHE A 9 -17.08 -64.23 -28.58
CA PHE A 9 -16.48 -64.43 -29.91
C PHE A 9 -14.97 -64.26 -29.89
N ALA A 10 -14.35 -65.11 -30.69
CA ALA A 10 -13.00 -65.62 -30.65
C ALA A 10 -11.95 -64.68 -31.28
N CYS A 11 -10.70 -64.93 -30.88
CA CYS A 11 -9.43 -64.52 -31.46
C CYS A 11 -9.28 -64.65 -32.94
N VAL A 12 -8.69 -63.68 -33.62
CA VAL A 12 -7.85 -63.92 -34.79
C VAL A 12 -6.54 -63.16 -34.63
N ALA A 13 -5.46 -63.87 -34.51
CA ALA A 13 -4.09 -63.38 -34.56
C ALA A 13 -3.66 -63.27 -36.04
N THR A 14 -3.18 -62.12 -36.46
CA THR A 14 -2.42 -61.96 -37.71
C THR A 14 -1.06 -61.33 -37.45
N LEU A 15 -0.03 -62.15 -37.67
CA LEU A 15 1.37 -61.71 -37.79
C LEU A 15 1.59 -61.00 -39.14
N THR A 16 2.26 -59.81 -39.11
CA THR A 16 2.95 -59.25 -40.27
C THR A 16 4.23 -58.52 -39.89
N PRO A 17 5.17 -58.28 -40.78
CA PRO A 17 6.58 -58.42 -40.52
C PRO A 17 7.32 -57.16 -40.20
N LEU A 18 8.53 -57.34 -39.62
CA LEU A 18 9.56 -56.28 -39.41
C LEU A 18 9.89 -55.60 -40.74
N SER A 19 9.85 -54.21 -40.66
CA SER A 19 10.57 -53.36 -41.58
C SER A 19 11.53 -52.50 -40.77
N CYS A 20 12.82 -52.69 -40.95
CA CYS A 20 13.88 -51.83 -40.50
C CYS A 20 13.86 -50.54 -41.34
N GLY A 21 13.64 -49.40 -40.70
CA GLY A 21 13.73 -48.08 -41.32
C GLY A 21 14.48 -47.14 -40.36
N SER A 22 15.54 -46.60 -40.86
CA SER A 22 16.64 -45.85 -40.30
C SER A 22 16.26 -44.73 -39.36
N ASP A 23 17.01 -44.63 -38.30
CA ASP A 23 17.02 -43.55 -37.32
C ASP A 23 17.38 -42.20 -37.92
N ALA A 24 16.47 -41.23 -37.72
CA ALA A 24 16.82 -39.82 -37.69
C ALA A 24 16.47 -39.29 -36.27
N PRO A 25 17.40 -38.66 -35.54
CA PRO A 25 17.06 -38.08 -34.24
C PRO A 25 16.23 -36.81 -34.51
N SER A 26 14.93 -36.89 -34.27
CA SER A 26 14.10 -35.71 -34.05
C SER A 26 14.53 -35.10 -32.71
N ALA A 27 15.32 -34.06 -32.76
CA ALA A 27 15.50 -33.13 -31.68
C ALA A 27 14.17 -32.39 -31.46
N GLY A 28 13.25 -33.03 -30.75
CA GLY A 28 12.12 -32.39 -30.10
C GLY A 28 12.69 -31.68 -28.86
N GLY A 29 13.16 -30.46 -29.05
CA GLY A 29 13.38 -29.55 -27.92
C GLY A 29 12.04 -29.23 -27.30
N SER A 30 11.66 -29.98 -26.27
CA SER A 30 10.76 -29.49 -25.26
C SER A 30 11.50 -28.32 -24.58
N SER A 31 11.25 -27.12 -25.01
CA SER A 31 11.44 -25.95 -24.16
C SER A 31 10.37 -26.05 -23.05
N GLY A 32 10.63 -26.92 -22.08
CA GLY A 32 10.06 -26.77 -20.76
C GLY A 32 10.67 -25.47 -20.25
N GLY A 33 9.92 -24.36 -20.32
CA GLY A 33 10.26 -23.21 -19.53
C GLY A 33 10.39 -23.72 -18.10
N GLU A 34 11.57 -23.61 -17.50
CA GLU A 34 11.69 -23.67 -16.06
C GLU A 34 10.66 -22.65 -15.56
N ALA A 35 9.66 -23.13 -14.82
CA ALA A 35 8.81 -22.24 -14.04
C ALA A 35 9.80 -21.44 -13.18
N GLY A 36 9.90 -20.15 -13.43
CA GLY A 36 10.79 -19.27 -12.71
C GLY A 36 10.54 -19.44 -11.21
N ARG A 37 11.61 -19.40 -10.43
CA ARG A 37 11.50 -19.41 -8.97
C ARG A 37 10.67 -18.18 -8.57
N THR A 38 9.64 -18.35 -7.76
CA THR A 38 8.91 -17.25 -7.12
C THR A 38 9.88 -16.48 -6.19
N ILE A 39 9.90 -15.17 -6.28
CA ILE A 39 10.68 -14.28 -5.41
C ILE A 39 9.89 -14.08 -4.13
N ASP A 40 10.46 -14.47 -2.99
CA ASP A 40 9.84 -14.23 -1.68
C ASP A 40 10.15 -12.80 -1.22
N VAL A 41 9.09 -11.98 -1.08
CA VAL A 41 9.21 -10.56 -0.73
C VAL A 41 8.51 -10.30 0.60
N VAL A 42 9.18 -9.56 1.48
CA VAL A 42 8.57 -8.99 2.68
C VAL A 42 8.31 -7.50 2.45
N ALA A 43 7.08 -7.07 2.67
CA ALA A 43 6.69 -5.65 2.66
C ALA A 43 6.37 -5.20 4.08
N SER A 44 6.82 -4.01 4.48
CA SER A 44 6.62 -3.54 5.86
C SER A 44 5.17 -3.18 6.17
N PHE A 45 4.41 -2.64 5.20
CA PHE A 45 3.00 -2.26 5.38
C PHE A 45 2.24 -2.28 4.05
N TYR A 46 0.91 -2.14 4.12
CA TYR A 46 -0.01 -2.43 3.01
C TYR A 46 0.28 -1.70 1.68
N PRO A 47 0.50 -0.38 1.59
CA PRO A 47 0.82 0.29 0.33
C PRO A 47 2.01 -0.31 -0.41
N LEU A 48 3.05 -0.75 0.31
CA LEU A 48 4.21 -1.39 -0.28
C LEU A 48 3.89 -2.82 -0.73
N GLN A 49 3.15 -3.59 0.07
CA GLN A 49 2.62 -4.89 -0.35
C GLN A 49 1.85 -4.75 -1.67
N TYR A 50 0.94 -3.79 -1.74
CA TYR A 50 0.13 -3.55 -2.93
C TYR A 50 0.97 -3.27 -4.17
N VAL A 51 1.99 -2.42 -4.04
CA VAL A 51 2.91 -2.11 -5.15
C VAL A 51 3.68 -3.36 -5.57
N VAL A 52 4.25 -4.12 -4.62
CA VAL A 52 5.02 -5.33 -4.93
C VAL A 52 4.16 -6.36 -5.65
N GLU A 53 2.93 -6.62 -5.17
CA GLU A 53 1.99 -7.55 -5.80
C GLU A 53 1.60 -7.12 -7.21
N ARG A 54 1.35 -5.82 -7.42
CA ARG A 54 0.97 -5.28 -8.74
C ARG A 54 2.12 -5.32 -9.74
N VAL A 55 3.36 -5.08 -9.27
CA VAL A 55 4.56 -5.08 -10.12
C VAL A 55 5.07 -6.50 -10.37
N GLY A 56 5.16 -7.31 -9.32
CA GLY A 56 5.71 -8.66 -9.39
C GLY A 56 4.77 -9.70 -10.02
N GLY A 57 3.44 -9.48 -9.92
CA GLY A 57 2.44 -10.37 -10.49
C GLY A 57 2.59 -11.81 -9.98
N ALA A 58 2.67 -12.76 -10.90
CA ALA A 58 2.79 -14.19 -10.58
C ALA A 58 4.21 -14.61 -10.16
N HIS A 59 5.19 -13.73 -10.26
CA HIS A 59 6.61 -14.01 -9.98
C HIS A 59 7.00 -13.73 -8.54
N VAL A 60 6.12 -13.17 -7.71
CA VAL A 60 6.37 -12.84 -6.31
C VAL A 60 5.42 -13.55 -5.36
N SER A 61 5.89 -13.81 -4.16
CA SER A 61 5.10 -14.17 -2.98
C SER A 61 5.34 -13.10 -1.93
N VAL A 62 4.30 -12.38 -1.50
CA VAL A 62 4.48 -11.22 -0.61
C VAL A 62 3.94 -11.53 0.78
N GLU A 63 4.78 -11.39 1.80
CA GLU A 63 4.38 -11.36 3.21
C GLU A 63 4.38 -9.90 3.68
N ASN A 64 3.28 -9.47 4.34
CA ASN A 64 3.19 -8.16 4.95
C ASN A 64 3.49 -8.28 6.44
N LEU A 65 4.44 -7.49 6.96
CA LEU A 65 4.77 -7.49 8.40
C LEU A 65 3.61 -6.93 9.25
N THR A 66 2.87 -5.96 8.70
CA THR A 66 1.73 -5.37 9.41
C THR A 66 0.47 -6.21 9.18
N PRO A 67 -0.08 -6.87 10.22
CA PRO A 67 -1.31 -7.63 10.09
C PRO A 67 -2.50 -6.74 9.65
N SER A 68 -3.46 -7.33 8.94
CA SER A 68 -4.70 -6.62 8.60
C SER A 68 -5.39 -6.06 9.84
N GLY A 69 -5.74 -4.78 9.82
CA GLY A 69 -6.39 -4.07 10.91
C GLY A 69 -5.44 -3.59 12.02
N ALA A 70 -4.13 -3.85 11.89
CA ALA A 70 -3.13 -3.30 12.81
C ALA A 70 -2.61 -1.95 12.30
N GLU A 71 -2.18 -1.13 13.25
CA GLU A 71 -1.54 0.15 13.01
C GLU A 71 -0.02 -0.10 12.78
N PRO A 72 0.58 0.38 11.67
CA PRO A 72 1.96 0.04 11.34
C PRO A 72 3.04 0.90 12.01
N HIS A 73 2.76 2.13 12.46
CA HIS A 73 3.77 3.00 13.05
C HIS A 73 4.39 2.41 14.32
N GLU A 74 3.56 1.77 15.15
CA GLU A 74 3.97 1.11 16.40
C GLU A 74 4.17 -0.40 16.27
N LEU A 75 4.44 -0.88 15.05
CA LEU A 75 4.65 -2.31 14.82
C LEU A 75 5.84 -2.82 15.61
N GLU A 76 5.63 -3.88 16.40
CA GLU A 76 6.67 -4.60 17.11
C GLU A 76 6.96 -5.93 16.43
N LEU A 77 8.21 -6.14 16.00
CA LEU A 77 8.59 -7.38 15.31
C LEU A 77 8.64 -8.58 16.28
N THR A 78 7.98 -9.66 15.90
CA THR A 78 8.14 -10.96 16.56
C THR A 78 9.39 -11.68 16.04
N ALA A 79 9.83 -12.74 16.74
CA ALA A 79 10.91 -13.59 16.24
C ALA A 79 10.61 -14.25 14.87
N ARG A 80 9.31 -14.43 14.55
CA ARG A 80 8.89 -14.92 13.24
C ARG A 80 9.10 -13.85 12.17
N ASP A 81 8.76 -12.61 12.46
CA ASP A 81 8.91 -11.50 11.51
C ASP A 81 10.39 -11.23 11.24
N THR A 82 11.24 -11.28 12.28
CA THR A 82 12.71 -11.20 12.09
C THR A 82 13.25 -12.36 11.23
N ALA A 83 12.71 -13.57 11.40
CA ALA A 83 13.09 -14.69 10.53
C ALA A 83 12.61 -14.47 9.09
N ALA A 84 11.39 -13.95 8.89
CA ALA A 84 10.87 -13.61 7.56
C ALA A 84 11.73 -12.55 6.86
N LEU A 85 12.16 -11.50 7.58
CA LEU A 85 13.11 -10.50 7.06
C LEU A 85 14.42 -11.15 6.59
N SER A 86 15.00 -12.05 7.41
CA SER A 86 16.27 -12.72 7.10
C SER A 86 16.18 -13.71 5.94
N ASP A 87 15.05 -14.37 5.75
CA ASP A 87 14.84 -15.44 4.76
C ASP A 87 14.33 -14.92 3.40
N ALA A 88 13.85 -13.67 3.33
CA ALA A 88 13.31 -13.06 2.13
C ALA A 88 14.36 -12.88 1.02
N ASP A 89 13.94 -12.93 -0.24
CA ASP A 89 14.77 -12.52 -1.38
C ASP A 89 14.85 -10.99 -1.51
N LEU A 90 13.83 -10.29 -1.01
CA LEU A 90 13.73 -8.84 -1.00
C LEU A 90 12.87 -8.35 0.17
N VAL A 91 13.35 -7.34 0.87
CA VAL A 91 12.56 -6.56 1.83
C VAL A 91 12.27 -5.19 1.25
N VAL A 92 10.98 -4.79 1.20
CA VAL A 92 10.55 -3.46 0.75
C VAL A 92 9.97 -2.70 1.94
N TYR A 93 10.63 -1.62 2.34
CA TYR A 93 10.27 -0.87 3.53
C TYR A 93 10.45 0.63 3.34
N LEU A 94 9.93 1.41 4.28
CA LEU A 94 10.12 2.86 4.36
C LEU A 94 10.86 3.17 5.66
N ARG A 95 12.08 3.65 5.55
CA ARG A 95 12.90 4.03 6.72
C ARG A 95 12.29 5.24 7.43
N GLY A 96 12.23 5.16 8.75
CA GLY A 96 11.66 6.18 9.62
C GLY A 96 10.15 6.09 9.79
N PHE A 97 9.51 5.04 9.25
CA PHE A 97 8.07 4.82 9.40
C PHE A 97 7.73 3.96 10.62
N ALA A 98 8.44 2.85 10.81
CA ALA A 98 8.29 1.95 11.95
C ALA A 98 9.70 1.62 12.51
N PRO A 99 10.08 2.13 13.69
CA PRO A 99 11.43 1.95 14.23
C PRO A 99 11.87 0.50 14.38
N SER A 100 10.97 -0.40 14.78
CA SER A 100 11.29 -1.83 14.90
C SER A 100 11.62 -2.49 13.56
N VAL A 101 11.01 -2.01 12.45
CA VAL A 101 11.31 -2.49 11.11
C VAL A 101 12.69 -1.99 10.68
N ASP A 102 13.02 -0.72 10.96
CA ASP A 102 14.33 -0.15 10.66
C ASP A 102 15.44 -0.95 11.35
N ASP A 103 15.29 -1.20 12.66
CA ASP A 103 16.21 -2.01 13.45
C ASP A 103 16.30 -3.44 12.91
N GLY A 104 15.18 -4.07 12.58
CA GLY A 104 15.14 -5.41 12.04
C GLY A 104 15.83 -5.53 10.68
N VAL A 105 15.64 -4.55 9.79
CA VAL A 105 16.32 -4.50 8.49
C VAL A 105 17.82 -4.30 8.67
N ASP A 106 18.25 -3.38 9.54
CA ASP A 106 19.66 -3.12 9.82
C ASP A 106 20.37 -4.36 10.42
N ASP A 107 19.64 -5.16 11.21
CA ASP A 107 20.20 -6.33 11.87
C ASP A 107 20.33 -7.56 10.95
N VAL A 108 19.33 -7.81 10.05
CA VAL A 108 19.26 -9.10 9.33
C VAL A 108 18.95 -9.02 7.83
N ALA A 109 18.68 -7.84 7.25
CA ALA A 109 18.19 -7.71 5.86
C ALA A 109 18.84 -6.57 5.06
N ASP A 110 19.87 -5.89 5.56
CA ASP A 110 20.48 -4.70 4.94
C ASP A 110 20.93 -4.94 3.48
N ASP A 111 21.45 -6.11 3.17
CA ASP A 111 22.01 -6.46 1.85
C ASP A 111 20.95 -6.84 0.80
N HIS A 112 19.71 -7.16 1.22
CA HIS A 112 18.60 -7.55 0.34
C HIS A 112 17.35 -6.72 0.56
N SER A 113 17.48 -5.53 1.11
CA SER A 113 16.38 -4.57 1.30
C SER A 113 16.38 -3.44 0.26
N VAL A 114 15.26 -2.75 0.16
CA VAL A 114 15.10 -1.47 -0.53
C VAL A 114 14.28 -0.52 0.35
N ASP A 115 14.92 0.58 0.75
CA ASP A 115 14.24 1.73 1.31
C ASP A 115 13.63 2.56 0.18
N VAL A 116 12.32 2.77 0.22
CA VAL A 116 11.62 3.52 -0.83
C VAL A 116 11.62 5.03 -0.62
N ALA A 117 12.20 5.54 0.47
CA ALA A 117 12.17 6.96 0.84
C ALA A 117 12.70 7.88 -0.27
N ASP A 118 13.82 7.50 -0.91
CA ASP A 118 14.41 8.29 -2.00
C ASP A 118 13.53 8.29 -3.25
N ALA A 119 12.94 7.15 -3.61
CA ALA A 119 12.03 7.04 -4.75
C ALA A 119 10.73 7.82 -4.50
N ALA A 120 10.23 7.82 -3.26
CA ALA A 120 9.05 8.55 -2.84
C ALA A 120 9.25 10.08 -2.80
N ASP A 121 10.51 10.58 -2.81
CA ASP A 121 10.85 12.00 -2.70
C ASP A 121 10.18 12.65 -1.47
N LEU A 122 10.53 12.17 -0.26
CA LEU A 122 10.00 12.68 1.00
C LEU A 122 10.46 14.11 1.25
N SER A 123 9.67 15.08 0.81
CA SER A 123 9.99 16.52 0.84
C SER A 123 9.21 17.31 1.89
N LEU A 124 8.14 16.73 2.45
CA LEU A 124 7.38 17.36 3.53
C LEU A 124 7.97 17.01 4.89
N THR A 125 7.88 17.95 5.80
CA THR A 125 8.23 17.78 7.21
C THR A 125 7.04 18.18 8.07
N TYR A 126 6.85 17.46 9.16
CA TYR A 126 5.82 17.81 10.15
C TYR A 126 6.19 19.09 10.89
N THR A 127 5.18 19.92 11.11
CA THR A 127 5.29 21.12 11.95
C THR A 127 4.19 21.07 12.99
N PRO A 128 4.51 20.94 14.30
CA PRO A 128 3.54 20.95 15.37
C PRO A 128 2.69 22.22 15.41
N ILE A 129 1.47 22.10 15.92
CA ILE A 129 0.49 23.20 16.00
C ILE A 129 0.93 24.24 17.02
N GLU A 130 1.44 23.83 18.18
CA GLU A 130 1.88 24.71 19.25
C GLU A 130 3.31 25.22 19.04
N GLU A 131 3.52 26.53 19.20
CA GLU A 131 4.87 27.17 19.07
C GLU A 131 5.92 26.57 20.03
N GLY A 132 5.51 25.99 21.15
CA GLY A 132 6.38 25.37 22.15
C GLY A 132 6.91 23.99 21.75
N GLU A 133 6.24 23.29 20.87
CA GLU A 133 6.56 21.94 20.45
C GLU A 133 7.48 21.86 19.21
N GLN A 134 7.75 22.99 18.57
CA GLN A 134 8.66 23.08 17.41
C GLN A 134 10.10 22.62 17.67
N ASN A 135 10.44 22.28 18.92
CA ASN A 135 11.74 21.73 19.32
C ASN A 135 11.66 20.30 19.85
N THR A 136 10.57 19.60 19.60
CA THR A 136 10.45 18.17 19.91
C THR A 136 11.18 17.32 18.86
N ASP A 137 11.47 16.07 19.19
CA ASP A 137 12.11 15.14 18.24
C ASP A 137 11.25 14.91 17.00
N GLU A 138 9.93 15.05 17.10
CA GLU A 138 8.97 14.93 16.00
C GLU A 138 8.97 16.15 15.07
N ALA A 139 9.24 17.34 15.61
CA ALA A 139 9.33 18.57 14.83
C ALA A 139 10.45 18.46 13.78
N ASN A 140 10.13 18.73 12.52
CA ASN A 140 10.98 18.54 11.34
C ASN A 140 11.25 17.08 10.94
N THR A 141 10.58 16.11 11.55
CA THR A 141 10.55 14.75 11.03
C THR A 141 9.90 14.74 9.65
N ARG A 142 10.43 13.94 8.74
CA ARG A 142 9.86 13.79 7.40
C ARG A 142 8.50 13.11 7.48
N ASP A 143 7.52 13.69 6.81
CA ASP A 143 6.21 13.05 6.63
C ASP A 143 6.37 11.77 5.80
N PRO A 144 6.01 10.59 6.32
CA PRO A 144 6.18 9.33 5.63
C PRO A 144 5.04 9.01 4.63
N HIS A 145 3.89 9.69 4.69
CA HIS A 145 2.61 9.31 4.06
C HIS A 145 2.55 9.62 2.56
N PHE A 146 3.63 9.36 1.84
CA PHE A 146 3.80 9.69 0.41
C PHE A 146 2.79 8.99 -0.50
N TRP A 147 2.31 7.79 -0.12
CA TRP A 147 1.42 6.95 -0.95
C TRP A 147 0.05 7.55 -1.20
N LEU A 148 -0.33 8.58 -0.45
CA LEU A 148 -1.56 9.35 -0.66
C LEU A 148 -1.44 10.38 -1.80
N ASP A 149 -0.22 10.61 -2.33
CA ASP A 149 0.00 11.23 -3.63
C ASP A 149 0.27 10.12 -4.67
N PRO A 150 -0.67 9.84 -5.60
CA PRO A 150 -0.51 8.77 -6.58
C PRO A 150 0.76 8.87 -7.42
N THR A 151 1.29 10.08 -7.64
CA THR A 151 2.48 10.27 -8.47
C THR A 151 3.77 9.89 -7.75
N ARG A 152 3.79 9.92 -6.43
CA ARG A 152 4.92 9.43 -5.62
C ARG A 152 4.92 7.91 -5.57
N LEU A 153 3.75 7.29 -5.46
CA LEU A 153 3.61 5.84 -5.52
C LEU A 153 4.00 5.26 -6.89
N GLU A 154 3.79 6.01 -7.99
CA GLU A 154 4.28 5.66 -9.33
C GLU A 154 5.81 5.52 -9.36
N ALA A 155 6.53 6.45 -8.73
CA ALA A 155 7.99 6.40 -8.67
C ALA A 155 8.49 5.19 -7.85
N VAL A 156 7.81 4.88 -6.74
CA VAL A 156 8.09 3.68 -5.93
C VAL A 156 7.84 2.40 -6.73
N ALA A 157 6.76 2.32 -7.51
CA ALA A 157 6.49 1.17 -8.38
C ALA A 157 7.62 0.92 -9.39
N THR A 158 8.21 2.00 -9.92
CA THR A 158 9.37 1.91 -10.82
C THR A 158 10.60 1.36 -10.08
N ALA A 159 10.89 1.86 -8.89
CA ALA A 159 12.03 1.39 -8.08
C ALA A 159 11.90 -0.09 -7.68
N VAL A 160 10.69 -0.54 -7.36
CA VAL A 160 10.38 -1.96 -7.08
C VAL A 160 10.61 -2.81 -8.33
N ALA A 161 10.15 -2.37 -9.52
CA ALA A 161 10.36 -3.09 -10.77
C ALA A 161 11.86 -3.26 -11.09
N ASP A 162 12.66 -2.21 -10.92
CA ASP A 162 14.11 -2.24 -11.14
C ASP A 162 14.78 -3.22 -10.18
N ARG A 163 14.34 -3.26 -8.92
CA ARG A 163 14.89 -4.18 -7.92
C ARG A 163 14.53 -5.63 -8.23
N LEU A 164 13.26 -5.92 -8.53
CA LEU A 164 12.81 -7.25 -8.95
C LEU A 164 13.53 -7.72 -10.22
N GLY A 165 13.69 -6.84 -11.22
CA GLY A 165 14.42 -7.13 -12.44
C GLY A 165 15.92 -7.38 -12.24
N THR A 166 16.50 -6.89 -11.13
CA THR A 166 17.87 -7.22 -10.73
C THR A 166 17.96 -8.63 -10.13
N ILE A 167 16.93 -9.06 -9.38
CA ILE A 167 16.83 -10.38 -8.76
C ILE A 167 16.52 -11.44 -9.83
N ASP A 168 15.56 -11.14 -10.71
CA ASP A 168 15.20 -12.00 -11.84
C ASP A 168 15.27 -11.24 -13.18
N PRO A 169 16.45 -11.24 -13.82
CA PRO A 169 16.64 -10.59 -15.12
C PRO A 169 15.83 -11.22 -16.26
N ALA A 170 15.36 -12.46 -16.12
CA ALA A 170 14.59 -13.12 -17.15
C ALA A 170 13.20 -12.49 -17.29
N ASP A 171 12.62 -12.06 -16.19
CA ASP A 171 11.27 -11.49 -16.09
C ASP A 171 11.27 -9.95 -15.93
N ALA A 172 12.46 -9.30 -15.99
CA ALA A 172 12.62 -7.85 -15.83
C ALA A 172 11.73 -7.01 -16.77
N ALA A 173 11.50 -7.48 -18.00
CA ALA A 173 10.62 -6.80 -18.95
C ALA A 173 9.15 -6.84 -18.52
N GLU A 174 8.72 -7.92 -17.86
CA GLU A 174 7.36 -8.05 -17.32
C GLU A 174 7.17 -7.12 -16.11
N PHE A 175 8.12 -7.09 -15.17
CA PHE A 175 8.08 -6.17 -14.03
C PHE A 175 8.00 -4.71 -14.49
N THR A 176 8.79 -4.32 -15.48
CA THR A 176 8.73 -2.98 -16.08
C THR A 176 7.37 -2.70 -16.71
N ALA A 177 6.80 -3.65 -17.44
CA ALA A 177 5.47 -3.50 -18.04
C ALA A 177 4.36 -3.38 -17.00
N ASN A 178 4.44 -4.16 -15.92
CA ASN A 178 3.48 -4.13 -14.81
C ASN A 178 3.56 -2.79 -14.04
N ALA A 179 4.78 -2.29 -13.77
CA ALA A 179 4.97 -0.97 -13.18
C ALA A 179 4.38 0.14 -14.06
N ALA A 180 4.58 0.06 -15.39
CA ALA A 180 3.98 1.02 -16.32
C ALA A 180 2.44 0.94 -16.35
N ALA A 181 1.86 -0.25 -16.21
CA ALA A 181 0.42 -0.41 -16.09
C ALA A 181 -0.12 0.19 -14.78
N LEU A 182 0.56 -0.06 -13.64
CA LEU A 182 0.22 0.55 -12.36
C LEU A 182 0.33 2.09 -12.44
N ALA A 183 1.39 2.61 -13.05
CA ALA A 183 1.57 4.05 -13.27
C ALA A 183 0.41 4.66 -14.06
N ALA A 184 -0.09 3.99 -15.11
CA ALA A 184 -1.25 4.47 -15.87
C ALA A 184 -2.52 4.53 -15.01
N ASP A 185 -2.76 3.53 -14.16
CA ASP A 185 -3.89 3.52 -13.21
C ASP A 185 -3.76 4.65 -12.17
N LEU A 186 -2.55 4.89 -11.64
CA LEU A 186 -2.27 5.98 -10.68
C LEU A 186 -2.45 7.36 -11.31
N GLN A 187 -2.03 7.54 -12.56
CA GLN A 187 -2.25 8.79 -13.32
C GLN A 187 -3.74 9.04 -13.59
N GLN A 188 -4.52 7.98 -13.84
CA GLN A 188 -5.97 8.10 -13.93
C GLN A 188 -6.56 8.56 -12.59
N LEU A 189 -6.15 7.95 -11.48
CA LEU A 189 -6.59 8.33 -10.14
C LEU A 189 -6.24 9.78 -9.80
N ASP A 190 -5.02 10.23 -10.12
CA ASP A 190 -4.60 11.64 -9.99
C ASP A 190 -5.52 12.57 -10.78
N GLY A 191 -5.90 12.19 -11.98
CA GLY A 191 -6.87 12.94 -12.80
C GLY A 191 -8.28 13.00 -12.18
N GLU A 192 -8.74 11.90 -11.57
CA GLU A 192 -10.01 11.84 -10.85
C GLU A 192 -9.99 12.82 -9.65
N TYR A 193 -8.91 12.83 -8.86
CA TYR A 193 -8.73 13.75 -7.73
C TYR A 193 -8.64 15.20 -8.18
N ARG A 194 -7.83 15.53 -9.19
CA ARG A 194 -7.74 16.89 -9.72
C ARG A 194 -9.09 17.43 -10.18
N THR A 195 -9.86 16.59 -10.84
CA THR A 195 -11.19 16.99 -11.32
C THR A 195 -12.19 17.07 -10.19
N GLY A 196 -12.20 16.08 -9.30
CA GLY A 196 -13.16 15.98 -8.20
C GLY A 196 -13.01 17.06 -7.14
N LEU A 197 -11.78 17.58 -6.94
CA LEU A 197 -11.47 18.60 -5.93
C LEU A 197 -11.29 20.01 -6.50
N ALA A 198 -11.42 20.19 -7.82
CA ALA A 198 -11.17 21.48 -8.49
C ALA A 198 -12.11 22.61 -8.05
N THR A 199 -13.31 22.28 -7.55
CA THR A 199 -14.38 23.26 -7.29
C THR A 199 -14.90 23.20 -5.87
N CYS A 200 -14.06 22.77 -4.92
CA CYS A 200 -14.42 22.70 -3.52
C CYS A 200 -14.56 24.11 -2.90
N ALA A 201 -15.59 24.32 -2.11
CA ALA A 201 -15.80 25.57 -1.38
C ALA A 201 -14.80 25.72 -0.22
N ASN A 202 -14.41 24.59 0.40
CA ASN A 202 -13.43 24.53 1.47
C ASN A 202 -12.17 23.80 0.98
N THR A 203 -11.01 24.31 1.35
CA THR A 203 -9.71 23.69 1.02
C THR A 203 -8.90 23.31 2.25
N VAL A 204 -9.47 23.47 3.44
CA VAL A 204 -8.87 23.07 4.71
C VAL A 204 -9.48 21.75 5.15
N ILE A 205 -8.66 20.76 5.41
CA ILE A 205 -9.04 19.46 5.98
C ILE A 205 -8.49 19.32 7.39
N VAL A 206 -9.30 18.85 8.31
CA VAL A 206 -8.90 18.50 9.68
C VAL A 206 -9.05 16.99 9.84
N THR A 207 -7.99 16.32 10.24
CA THR A 207 -7.87 14.85 10.26
C THR A 207 -7.47 14.34 11.64
N SER A 208 -7.71 13.07 11.96
CA SER A 208 -7.31 12.46 13.23
C SER A 208 -5.82 12.63 13.45
N HIS A 209 -4.97 12.21 12.51
CA HIS A 209 -3.54 12.47 12.54
C HIS A 209 -3.05 13.11 11.24
N ASN A 210 -1.78 13.48 11.19
CA ASN A 210 -1.21 14.30 10.13
C ASN A 210 -0.69 13.47 8.95
N ALA A 211 -1.55 12.61 8.36
CA ALA A 211 -1.18 11.69 7.26
C ALA A 211 -1.36 12.27 5.85
N PHE A 212 -2.16 13.29 5.67
CA PHE A 212 -2.62 13.71 4.33
C PHE A 212 -1.82 14.88 3.73
N GLY A 213 -0.62 15.14 4.24
CA GLY A 213 0.21 16.26 3.80
C GLY A 213 0.51 16.26 2.31
N TYR A 214 0.94 15.12 1.76
CA TYR A 214 1.23 14.99 0.32
C TYR A 214 -0.03 15.08 -0.55
N LEU A 215 -1.15 14.50 -0.12
CA LEU A 215 -2.44 14.64 -0.79
C LEU A 215 -2.88 16.11 -0.80
N ALA A 216 -2.82 16.77 0.35
CA ALA A 216 -3.20 18.17 0.49
C ALA A 216 -2.33 19.07 -0.41
N GLN A 217 -1.01 18.91 -0.37
CA GLN A 217 -0.09 19.63 -1.24
C GLN A 217 -0.40 19.41 -2.72
N ARG A 218 -0.65 18.16 -3.12
CA ARG A 218 -0.92 17.78 -4.51
C ARG A 218 -2.16 18.44 -5.10
N TYR A 219 -3.21 18.54 -4.29
CA TYR A 219 -4.53 19.01 -4.76
C TYR A 219 -4.90 20.41 -4.24
N GLY A 220 -3.94 21.15 -3.70
CA GLY A 220 -4.13 22.56 -3.28
C GLY A 220 -4.98 22.73 -2.04
N MET A 221 -4.91 21.75 -1.13
CA MET A 221 -5.53 21.79 0.19
C MET A 221 -4.52 22.11 1.28
N THR A 222 -5.00 22.44 2.47
CA THR A 222 -4.21 22.59 3.70
C THR A 222 -4.72 21.57 4.71
N GLN A 223 -3.81 20.79 5.29
CA GLN A 223 -4.14 19.85 6.35
C GLN A 223 -3.81 20.41 7.72
N MET A 224 -4.63 20.01 8.70
CA MET A 224 -4.38 20.11 10.13
C MET A 224 -4.69 18.74 10.74
N GLY A 225 -3.69 18.07 11.33
CA GLY A 225 -3.91 16.86 12.15
C GLY A 225 -4.32 17.24 13.58
N ILE A 226 -5.16 16.45 14.21
CA ILE A 226 -5.46 16.58 15.65
C ILE A 226 -4.29 16.02 16.46
N THR A 227 -3.69 14.93 15.99
CA THR A 227 -2.41 14.41 16.49
C THR A 227 -1.30 14.63 15.44
N GLY A 228 -0.05 14.29 15.82
CA GLY A 228 1.12 14.39 14.96
C GLY A 228 1.14 13.39 13.82
N LEU A 229 2.34 12.87 13.52
CA LEU A 229 2.52 11.85 12.45
C LEU A 229 2.08 10.45 12.86
N THR A 230 1.94 10.20 14.16
CA THR A 230 1.50 8.92 14.71
C THR A 230 0.08 9.04 15.22
N PRO A 231 -0.87 8.19 14.77
CA PRO A 231 -2.28 8.35 15.10
C PRO A 231 -2.61 8.02 16.56
N GLU A 232 -1.79 7.22 17.24
CA GLU A 232 -2.02 6.77 18.63
C GLU A 232 -1.52 7.76 19.67
N ASP A 233 -0.87 8.85 19.27
CA ASP A 233 -0.46 9.91 20.17
C ASP A 233 -1.68 10.59 20.82
N GLU A 234 -1.62 10.76 22.14
CA GLU A 234 -2.68 11.47 22.86
C GLU A 234 -2.42 12.99 22.80
N PRO A 235 -3.30 13.76 22.11
CA PRO A 235 -3.13 15.23 22.04
C PRO A 235 -3.28 15.84 23.42
N SER A 236 -2.46 16.86 23.72
CA SER A 236 -2.59 17.62 24.95
C SER A 236 -3.91 18.43 24.99
N PRO A 237 -4.38 18.86 26.14
CA PRO A 237 -5.51 19.81 26.21
C PRO A 237 -5.25 21.12 25.44
N GLY A 238 -3.98 21.51 25.30
CA GLY A 238 -3.56 22.66 24.51
C GLY A 238 -3.77 22.42 23.01
N ASP A 239 -3.35 21.25 22.49
CA ASP A 239 -3.55 20.87 21.10
C ASP A 239 -5.02 20.83 20.73
N LEU A 240 -5.86 20.22 21.57
CA LEU A 240 -7.31 20.18 21.36
C LEU A 240 -7.92 21.57 21.30
N ALA A 241 -7.47 22.50 22.17
CA ALA A 241 -7.92 23.88 22.14
C ALA A 241 -7.44 24.59 20.86
N ALA A 242 -6.18 24.39 20.45
CA ALA A 242 -5.61 25.00 19.25
C ALA A 242 -6.34 24.49 17.99
N VAL A 243 -6.62 23.17 17.90
CA VAL A 243 -7.41 22.58 16.80
C VAL A 243 -8.84 23.13 16.79
N THR A 244 -9.49 23.23 17.95
CA THR A 244 -10.85 23.81 18.07
C THR A 244 -10.87 25.26 17.57
N ASP A 245 -9.90 26.07 17.98
CA ASP A 245 -9.76 27.45 17.51
C ASP A 245 -9.49 27.52 16.00
N PHE A 246 -8.66 26.64 15.47
CA PHE A 246 -8.40 26.52 14.04
C PHE A 246 -9.66 26.17 13.25
N VAL A 247 -10.41 25.15 13.67
CA VAL A 247 -11.69 24.74 13.07
C VAL A 247 -12.66 25.92 12.98
N ASN A 248 -12.81 26.66 14.07
CA ASN A 248 -13.68 27.84 14.14
C ASN A 248 -13.19 28.98 13.23
N ALA A 249 -11.89 29.28 13.24
CA ALA A 249 -11.28 30.36 12.46
C ALA A 249 -11.38 30.11 10.94
N HIS A 250 -11.26 28.86 10.52
CA HIS A 250 -11.30 28.46 9.11
C HIS A 250 -12.69 27.97 8.65
N HIS A 251 -13.70 28.02 9.53
CA HIS A 251 -15.05 27.56 9.22
C HIS A 251 -15.13 26.13 8.70
N VAL A 252 -14.29 25.25 9.28
CA VAL A 252 -14.27 23.84 8.92
C VAL A 252 -15.59 23.17 9.28
N THR A 253 -16.21 22.48 8.34
CA THR A 253 -17.54 21.88 8.53
C THR A 253 -17.46 20.35 8.72
N THR A 254 -16.31 19.75 8.42
CA THR A 254 -16.11 18.30 8.49
C THR A 254 -14.73 17.98 9.05
N ILE A 255 -14.70 17.12 10.06
CA ILE A 255 -13.49 16.56 10.66
C ILE A 255 -13.40 15.11 10.23
N TYR A 256 -12.25 14.71 9.75
CA TYR A 256 -12.05 13.38 9.21
C TYR A 256 -11.41 12.45 10.24
N TYR A 257 -11.92 11.23 10.32
CA TYR A 257 -11.36 10.16 11.14
C TYR A 257 -10.99 8.95 10.28
N GLU A 258 -10.10 8.12 10.78
CA GLU A 258 -9.54 6.97 10.09
C GLU A 258 -10.12 5.64 10.59
N THR A 259 -9.80 4.53 9.90
CA THR A 259 -10.44 3.24 10.13
C THR A 259 -9.68 2.31 11.08
N LEU A 260 -8.39 2.58 11.35
CA LEU A 260 -7.55 1.72 12.19
C LEU A 260 -7.55 2.13 13.68
N VAL A 261 -7.89 3.38 13.99
CA VAL A 261 -7.91 3.90 15.36
C VAL A 261 -9.30 4.40 15.78
N SER A 262 -9.45 4.72 17.06
CA SER A 262 -10.73 5.20 17.60
C SER A 262 -11.10 6.59 17.06
N PRO A 263 -12.34 6.83 16.61
CA PRO A 263 -12.80 8.15 16.20
C PRO A 263 -13.03 9.13 17.35
N ALA A 264 -12.83 8.72 18.61
CA ALA A 264 -13.26 9.48 19.80
C ALA A 264 -12.67 10.89 19.87
N ILE A 265 -11.43 11.08 19.41
CA ILE A 265 -10.77 12.40 19.40
C ILE A 265 -11.43 13.32 18.36
N ALA A 266 -11.64 12.83 17.14
CA ALA A 266 -12.33 13.55 16.08
C ALA A 266 -13.76 13.90 16.49
N ASP A 267 -14.49 12.98 17.11
CA ASP A 267 -15.85 13.19 17.61
C ASP A 267 -15.88 14.26 18.72
N THR A 268 -14.87 14.32 19.58
CA THR A 268 -14.77 15.34 20.63
C THR A 268 -14.65 16.73 20.03
N VAL A 269 -13.70 16.93 19.08
CA VAL A 269 -13.51 18.23 18.42
C VAL A 269 -14.77 18.60 17.59
N ALA A 270 -15.39 17.63 16.93
CA ALA A 270 -16.62 17.86 16.19
C ALA A 270 -17.79 18.32 17.09
N ALA A 271 -17.94 17.69 18.27
CA ALA A 271 -18.96 18.07 19.24
C ALA A 271 -18.77 19.49 19.79
N GLU A 272 -17.52 19.93 20.00
CA GLU A 272 -17.19 21.28 20.50
C GLU A 272 -17.38 22.37 19.44
N THR A 273 -17.15 22.04 18.18
CA THR A 273 -17.19 23.01 17.07
C THR A 273 -18.50 23.01 16.30
N GLY A 274 -19.31 21.95 16.42
CA GLY A 274 -20.51 21.74 15.61
C GLY A 274 -20.22 21.22 14.19
N ALA A 275 -18.98 20.83 13.90
CA ALA A 275 -18.62 20.15 12.68
C ALA A 275 -19.22 18.74 12.62
N LYS A 276 -19.23 18.13 11.44
CA LYS A 276 -19.57 16.71 11.24
C LYS A 276 -18.30 15.86 11.24
N THR A 277 -18.46 14.57 11.48
CA THR A 277 -17.36 13.62 11.26
C THR A 277 -17.60 12.81 9.99
N GLU A 278 -16.54 12.48 9.25
CA GLU A 278 -16.56 11.66 8.04
C GLU A 278 -15.27 10.83 7.97
N VAL A 279 -15.30 9.71 7.27
CA VAL A 279 -14.10 8.85 7.10
C VAL A 279 -13.15 9.45 6.08
N LEU A 280 -11.85 9.47 6.41
CA LEU A 280 -10.76 9.66 5.47
C LEU A 280 -9.64 8.68 5.86
N ASP A 281 -9.48 7.63 5.07
CA ASP A 281 -8.63 6.49 5.38
C ASP A 281 -7.19 6.76 4.87
N PRO A 282 -6.16 6.79 5.72
CA PRO A 282 -4.77 6.98 5.29
C PRO A 282 -4.17 5.77 4.57
N ILE A 283 -4.91 4.64 4.50
CA ILE A 283 -4.54 3.42 3.76
C ILE A 283 -3.21 2.81 4.25
N GLU A 284 -2.91 2.92 5.52
CA GLU A 284 -1.73 2.31 6.15
C GLU A 284 -1.86 0.79 6.26
N GLY A 285 -3.10 0.33 6.36
CA GLY A 285 -3.53 -1.07 6.34
C GLY A 285 -4.98 -1.18 5.90
N LEU A 286 -5.42 -2.37 5.55
CA LEU A 286 -6.83 -2.66 5.32
C LEU A 286 -7.44 -3.39 6.51
N SER A 287 -8.71 -3.09 6.80
CA SER A 287 -9.51 -3.74 7.83
C SER A 287 -10.92 -4.04 7.32
N ASP A 288 -11.73 -4.71 8.14
CA ASP A 288 -13.14 -4.97 7.83
C ASP A 288 -13.98 -3.68 7.74
N THR A 289 -13.45 -2.56 8.23
CA THR A 289 -14.08 -1.24 8.21
C THR A 289 -13.58 -0.34 7.08
N SER A 290 -12.56 -0.74 6.34
CA SER A 290 -12.06 0.01 5.18
C SER A 290 -13.13 0.14 4.10
N GLN A 291 -13.25 1.32 3.49
CA GLN A 291 -14.28 1.64 2.49
C GLN A 291 -13.91 1.17 1.08
N GLY A 292 -13.11 0.13 0.97
CA GLY A 292 -12.69 -0.46 -0.30
C GLY A 292 -11.90 -1.76 -0.08
N ALA A 293 -11.84 -2.57 -1.13
CA ALA A 293 -11.14 -3.86 -1.09
C ALA A 293 -9.65 -3.75 -1.47
N ASP A 294 -9.24 -2.61 -2.00
CA ASP A 294 -7.86 -2.34 -2.41
C ASP A 294 -7.54 -0.84 -2.36
N TYR A 295 -6.28 -0.51 -2.61
CA TYR A 295 -5.76 0.86 -2.62
C TYR A 295 -6.62 1.82 -3.47
N PHE A 296 -6.95 1.44 -4.71
CA PHE A 296 -7.73 2.31 -5.60
C PHE A 296 -9.18 2.49 -5.15
N ALA A 297 -9.79 1.45 -4.60
CA ALA A 297 -11.14 1.50 -4.10
C ALA A 297 -11.23 2.43 -2.87
N VAL A 298 -10.28 2.32 -1.93
CA VAL A 298 -10.21 3.20 -0.75
C VAL A 298 -9.89 4.64 -1.16
N MET A 299 -8.94 4.87 -2.05
CA MET A 299 -8.66 6.22 -2.57
C MET A 299 -9.90 6.86 -3.22
N ARG A 300 -10.67 6.11 -3.99
CA ARG A 300 -11.92 6.64 -4.58
C ARG A 300 -13.01 6.91 -3.54
N ALA A 301 -13.10 6.10 -2.49
CA ALA A 301 -13.97 6.38 -1.35
C ALA A 301 -13.54 7.66 -0.63
N ASN A 302 -12.24 7.83 -0.37
CA ASN A 302 -11.66 9.06 0.18
C ASN A 302 -12.00 10.29 -0.67
N LEU A 303 -11.87 10.19 -2.00
CA LEU A 303 -12.27 11.27 -2.90
C LEU A 303 -13.76 11.61 -2.78
N ALA A 304 -14.63 10.61 -2.68
CA ALA A 304 -16.05 10.82 -2.52
C ALA A 304 -16.37 11.53 -1.19
N ASN A 305 -15.75 11.10 -0.09
CA ASN A 305 -15.90 11.71 1.23
C ASN A 305 -15.35 13.15 1.28
N LEU A 306 -14.17 13.39 0.69
CA LEU A 306 -13.62 14.74 0.54
C LEU A 306 -14.55 15.65 -0.25
N ARG A 307 -15.13 15.19 -1.35
CA ARG A 307 -16.06 16.00 -2.15
C ARG A 307 -17.29 16.41 -1.37
N VAL A 308 -17.83 15.53 -0.54
CA VAL A 308 -18.98 15.83 0.34
C VAL A 308 -18.56 16.78 1.47
N GLY A 309 -17.48 16.46 2.18
CA GLY A 309 -17.03 17.22 3.33
C GLY A 309 -16.50 18.62 3.01
N GLN A 310 -15.96 18.81 1.80
CA GLN A 310 -15.38 20.08 1.33
C GLN A 310 -16.34 20.86 0.42
N ASP A 311 -17.58 20.41 0.27
CA ASP A 311 -18.63 21.05 -0.56
C ASP A 311 -18.13 21.33 -1.99
N CYS A 312 -17.68 20.24 -2.65
CA CYS A 312 -17.20 20.29 -4.04
C CYS A 312 -18.39 20.06 -5.01
N THR A 313 -18.49 20.87 -6.06
CA THR A 313 -19.58 20.84 -7.06
C THR A 313 -19.19 20.13 -8.35
#